data_f80b706c6c93b8684c562a9db8e64c4a
#
_entry.id   f80b706c6c93b8684c562a9db8e64c4a
#
_cell.length_a   1.000
_cell.length_b   1.000
_cell.length_c   1.000
_cell.angle_alpha   90.00
_cell.angle_beta   90.00
_cell.angle_gamma   90.00
#
_symmetry.space_group_name_H-M   'P 1'
#
loop_
_entity.id
_entity.type
_entity.pdbx_description
1 polymer ?
#
loop_
_entity_poly.entity_id
_entity_poly.type
_entity_poly.pdbx_seq_one_letter_code
_entity_poly.pdbx_strand_id
1 'polypeptide(L)'
;MSPLDAVVRDFLAHLVVEKGVSDNTSAAYRRDLARYVAHLEGRGRRELREVTEADVEEYAGALASGEATGRAMSVASVARAVAAVRGLHRFALLEGRVAADVAASVRAPARPPRLPKAITVDEVTLLLDAAGVGDGPLPLRDRAILELLYSTGARISEATGLDVDDLDLTPGRGSVRLFGKG
;
A
#
# COMPACT_ATOMS: atom_id res chain seq x y z
N MET A 1 -1.02 -4.48 -25.60
CA MET A 1 -1.54 -3.51 -24.59
C MET A 1 -2.99 -3.27 -24.92
N SER A 2 -3.87 -3.65 -24.03
CA SER A 2 -5.33 -3.50 -24.26
C SER A 2 -5.76 -2.03 -24.09
N PRO A 3 -6.95 -1.65 -24.59
CA PRO A 3 -7.52 -0.33 -24.32
C PRO A 3 -7.68 -0.08 -22.81
N LEU A 4 -8.00 -1.11 -22.01
CA LEU A 4 -8.06 -1.04 -20.54
C LEU A 4 -6.69 -0.73 -19.94
N ASP A 5 -5.62 -1.39 -20.39
CA ASP A 5 -4.26 -1.12 -19.93
C ASP A 5 -3.84 0.32 -20.20
N ALA A 6 -4.25 0.88 -21.35
CA ALA A 6 -3.92 2.26 -21.69
C ALA A 6 -4.54 3.25 -20.69
N VAL A 7 -5.80 3.09 -20.33
CA VAL A 7 -6.47 3.95 -19.35
C VAL A 7 -5.84 3.80 -17.95
N VAL A 8 -5.49 2.58 -17.55
CA VAL A 8 -4.81 2.32 -16.28
C VAL A 8 -3.44 3.01 -16.22
N ARG A 9 -2.65 2.91 -17.30
CA ARG A 9 -1.35 3.59 -17.38
C ARG A 9 -1.49 5.11 -17.24
N ASP A 10 -2.43 5.71 -17.97
CA ASP A 10 -2.66 7.15 -17.93
C ASP A 10 -3.13 7.61 -16.53
N PHE A 11 -4.00 6.86 -15.89
CA PHE A 11 -4.41 7.10 -14.50
C PHE A 11 -3.23 7.02 -13.52
N LEU A 12 -2.38 6.00 -13.63
CA LEU A 12 -1.21 5.87 -12.76
C LEU A 12 -0.21 7.02 -12.98
N ALA A 13 -0.04 7.48 -14.21
CA ALA A 13 0.77 8.66 -14.51
C ALA A 13 0.19 9.93 -13.89
N HIS A 14 -1.13 10.15 -14.01
CA HIS A 14 -1.84 11.25 -13.35
C HIS A 14 -1.63 11.24 -11.82
N LEU A 15 -1.73 10.07 -11.17
CA LEU A 15 -1.52 9.96 -9.73
C LEU A 15 -0.09 10.36 -9.31
N VAL A 16 0.91 10.00 -10.09
CA VAL A 16 2.31 10.33 -9.78
C VAL A 16 2.57 11.81 -10.02
N VAL A 17 2.18 12.33 -11.18
CA VAL A 17 2.54 13.70 -11.62
C VAL A 17 1.69 14.75 -10.92
N GLU A 18 0.37 14.55 -10.82
CA GLU A 18 -0.54 15.58 -10.33
C GLU A 18 -0.91 15.42 -8.86
N LYS A 19 -0.92 14.18 -8.34
CA LYS A 19 -1.30 13.90 -6.94
C LYS A 19 -0.11 13.62 -6.04
N GLY A 20 1.10 13.49 -6.57
CA GLY A 20 2.30 13.26 -5.79
C GLY A 20 2.26 11.99 -4.93
N VAL A 21 1.54 10.95 -5.38
CA VAL A 21 1.45 9.72 -4.59
C VAL A 21 2.81 9.03 -4.50
N SER A 22 3.11 8.42 -3.36
CA SER A 22 4.38 7.70 -3.16
C SER A 22 4.49 6.49 -4.08
N ASP A 23 5.75 6.09 -4.38
CA ASP A 23 6.06 4.91 -5.20
C ASP A 23 5.38 3.64 -4.69
N ASN A 24 5.33 3.44 -3.36
CA ASN A 24 4.65 2.30 -2.75
C ASN A 24 3.15 2.31 -3.03
N THR A 25 2.51 3.48 -3.00
CA THR A 25 1.08 3.62 -3.33
C THR A 25 0.85 3.36 -4.81
N SER A 26 1.67 3.95 -5.68
CA SER A 26 1.61 3.72 -7.13
C SER A 26 1.80 2.26 -7.48
N ALA A 27 2.80 1.59 -6.89
CA ALA A 27 3.05 0.16 -7.09
C ALA A 27 1.89 -0.72 -6.58
N ALA A 28 1.27 -0.36 -5.46
CA ALA A 28 0.10 -1.07 -4.94
C ALA A 28 -1.11 -0.92 -5.89
N TYR A 29 -1.41 0.29 -6.33
CA TYR A 29 -2.51 0.55 -7.27
C TYR A 29 -2.27 -0.13 -8.62
N ARG A 30 -1.04 -0.13 -9.13
CA ARG A 30 -0.69 -0.85 -10.36
C ARG A 30 -1.03 -2.34 -10.25
N ARG A 31 -0.68 -3.00 -9.14
CA ARG A 31 -1.00 -4.41 -8.92
C ARG A 31 -2.51 -4.65 -8.79
N ASP A 32 -3.22 -3.76 -8.11
CA ASP A 32 -4.66 -3.88 -7.91
C ASP A 32 -5.41 -3.69 -9.24
N LEU A 33 -5.02 -2.69 -10.03
CA LEU A 33 -5.63 -2.39 -11.33
C LEU A 33 -5.29 -3.44 -12.40
N ALA A 34 -4.09 -4.02 -12.37
CA ALA A 34 -3.76 -5.14 -13.25
C ALA A 34 -4.68 -6.35 -13.02
N ARG A 35 -5.01 -6.66 -11.75
CA ARG A 35 -6.00 -7.71 -11.43
C ARG A 35 -7.40 -7.34 -11.89
N TYR A 36 -7.77 -6.06 -11.77
CA TYR A 36 -9.05 -5.58 -12.25
C TYR A 36 -9.20 -5.74 -13.76
N VAL A 37 -8.18 -5.33 -14.53
CA VAL A 37 -8.15 -5.52 -15.99
C VAL A 37 -8.29 -7.00 -16.34
N ALA A 38 -7.51 -7.89 -15.71
CA ALA A 38 -7.61 -9.32 -15.95
C ALA A 38 -9.01 -9.89 -15.67
N HIS A 39 -9.66 -9.42 -14.57
CA HIS A 39 -11.03 -9.80 -14.25
C HIS A 39 -12.03 -9.34 -15.33
N LEU A 40 -11.94 -8.10 -15.78
CA LEU A 40 -12.78 -7.55 -16.83
C LEU A 40 -12.61 -8.28 -18.17
N GLU A 41 -11.36 -8.54 -18.57
CA GLU A 41 -11.04 -9.27 -19.80
C GLU A 41 -11.57 -10.71 -19.77
N GLY A 42 -11.50 -11.36 -18.61
CA GLY A 42 -12.10 -12.68 -18.37
C GLY A 42 -13.62 -12.70 -18.53
N ARG A 43 -14.27 -11.54 -18.34
CA ARG A 43 -15.72 -11.33 -18.56
C ARG A 43 -16.05 -10.80 -19.95
N GLY A 44 -15.07 -10.73 -20.84
CA GLY A 44 -15.23 -10.24 -22.22
C GLY A 44 -15.31 -8.72 -22.35
N ARG A 45 -15.05 -7.94 -21.27
CA ARG A 45 -14.98 -6.48 -21.35
C ARG A 45 -13.65 -6.09 -21.98
N ARG A 46 -13.70 -5.24 -23.00
CA ARG A 46 -12.50 -4.79 -23.74
C ARG A 46 -12.20 -3.31 -23.52
N GLU A 47 -13.22 -2.54 -23.18
CA GLU A 47 -13.13 -1.10 -22.97
C GLU A 47 -13.83 -0.70 -21.68
N LEU A 48 -13.35 0.38 -21.03
CA LEU A 48 -13.90 0.83 -19.75
C LEU A 48 -15.37 1.29 -19.84
N ARG A 49 -15.80 1.76 -21.03
CA ARG A 49 -17.19 2.15 -21.29
C ARG A 49 -18.18 0.97 -21.31
N GLU A 50 -17.69 -0.26 -21.42
CA GLU A 50 -18.50 -1.49 -21.41
C GLU A 50 -18.74 -2.01 -19.99
N VAL A 51 -17.99 -1.46 -19.02
CA VAL A 51 -18.04 -1.91 -17.63
C VAL A 51 -19.30 -1.40 -16.97
N THR A 52 -19.95 -2.28 -16.21
CA THR A 52 -21.14 -1.99 -15.41
C THR A 52 -20.81 -1.94 -13.91
N GLU A 53 -21.72 -1.39 -13.10
CA GLU A 53 -21.62 -1.45 -11.65
C GLU A 53 -21.50 -2.90 -11.14
N ALA A 54 -22.28 -3.83 -11.72
CA ALA A 54 -22.23 -5.25 -11.37
C ALA A 54 -20.85 -5.86 -11.61
N ASP A 55 -20.13 -5.50 -12.69
CA ASP A 55 -18.77 -5.98 -12.93
C ASP A 55 -17.80 -5.54 -11.81
N VAL A 56 -17.98 -4.32 -11.28
CA VAL A 56 -17.16 -3.80 -10.18
C VAL A 56 -17.51 -4.48 -8.85
N GLU A 57 -18.78 -4.72 -8.57
CA GLU A 57 -19.23 -5.44 -7.36
C GLU A 57 -18.74 -6.88 -7.36
N GLU A 58 -18.86 -7.58 -8.49
CA GLU A 58 -18.34 -8.94 -8.65
C GLU A 58 -16.83 -9.02 -8.47
N TYR A 59 -16.06 -8.04 -9.00
CA TYR A 59 -14.64 -7.97 -8.73
C TYR A 59 -14.33 -7.85 -7.24
N ALA A 60 -15.05 -6.99 -6.51
CA ALA A 60 -14.88 -6.85 -5.08
C ALA A 60 -15.19 -8.16 -4.33
N GLY A 61 -16.25 -8.87 -4.74
CA GLY A 61 -16.61 -10.20 -4.23
C GLY A 61 -15.54 -11.25 -4.53
N ALA A 62 -15.04 -11.29 -5.77
CA ALA A 62 -14.00 -12.23 -6.20
C ALA A 62 -12.66 -12.04 -5.45
N LEU A 63 -12.32 -10.80 -5.07
CA LEU A 63 -11.18 -10.54 -4.19
C LEU A 63 -11.40 -11.06 -2.77
N ALA A 64 -12.61 -10.88 -2.24
CA ALA A 64 -12.96 -11.30 -0.88
C ALA A 64 -13.05 -12.83 -0.75
N SER A 65 -13.59 -13.51 -1.77
CA SER A 65 -13.68 -14.99 -1.81
C SER A 65 -12.34 -15.67 -2.12
N GLY A 66 -11.44 -14.97 -2.81
CA GLY A 66 -10.18 -15.51 -3.31
C GLY A 66 -10.25 -16.07 -4.73
N GLU A 67 -11.38 -15.97 -5.39
CA GLU A 67 -11.57 -16.44 -6.78
C GLU A 67 -10.61 -15.70 -7.74
N ALA A 68 -10.46 -14.38 -7.58
CA ALA A 68 -9.58 -13.58 -8.41
C ALA A 68 -8.08 -13.76 -8.14
N THR A 69 -7.69 -14.37 -7.02
CA THR A 69 -6.29 -14.38 -6.54
C THR A 69 -5.80 -15.73 -6.05
N GLY A 70 -6.65 -16.77 -6.11
CA GLY A 70 -6.38 -18.11 -5.54
C GLY A 70 -6.42 -18.14 -4.01
N ARG A 71 -6.55 -17.01 -3.33
CA ARG A 71 -6.67 -16.86 -1.87
C ARG A 71 -7.45 -15.61 -1.50
N ALA A 72 -8.35 -15.73 -0.53
CA ALA A 72 -9.11 -14.58 0.00
C ALA A 72 -8.17 -13.46 0.47
N MET A 73 -8.43 -12.26 0.00
CA MET A 73 -7.67 -11.07 0.40
C MET A 73 -8.17 -10.51 1.72
N SER A 74 -7.28 -9.86 2.47
CA SER A 74 -7.68 -9.15 3.68
C SER A 74 -8.67 -8.01 3.36
N VAL A 75 -9.58 -7.71 4.28
CA VAL A 75 -10.54 -6.59 4.15
C VAL A 75 -9.85 -5.28 3.77
N ALA A 76 -8.67 -4.99 4.35
CA ALA A 76 -7.90 -3.79 4.03
C ALA A 76 -7.38 -3.80 2.59
N SER A 77 -6.99 -4.96 2.07
CA SER A 77 -6.51 -5.10 0.69
C SER A 77 -7.64 -4.99 -0.32
N VAL A 78 -8.82 -5.57 -0.02
CA VAL A 78 -10.02 -5.41 -0.84
C VAL A 78 -10.44 -3.94 -0.87
N ALA A 79 -10.47 -3.27 0.30
CA ALA A 79 -10.83 -1.85 0.38
C ALA A 79 -9.88 -0.96 -0.44
N ARG A 80 -8.56 -1.23 -0.41
CA ARG A 80 -7.60 -0.50 -1.23
C ARG A 80 -7.82 -0.77 -2.72
N ALA A 81 -8.05 -2.01 -3.13
CA ALA A 81 -8.30 -2.35 -4.52
C ALA A 81 -9.57 -1.68 -5.06
N VAL A 82 -10.66 -1.68 -4.29
CA VAL A 82 -11.90 -0.95 -4.64
C VAL A 82 -11.65 0.55 -4.72
N ALA A 83 -10.84 1.13 -3.81
CA ALA A 83 -10.47 2.55 -3.88
C ALA A 83 -9.68 2.87 -5.16
N ALA A 84 -8.76 2.01 -5.58
CA ALA A 84 -8.02 2.17 -6.84
C ALA A 84 -8.96 2.12 -8.06
N VAL A 85 -9.91 1.17 -8.10
CA VAL A 85 -10.91 1.05 -9.16
C VAL A 85 -11.81 2.28 -9.21
N ARG A 86 -12.33 2.75 -8.07
CA ARG A 86 -13.13 3.99 -8.01
C ARG A 86 -12.33 5.20 -8.50
N GLY A 87 -11.04 5.29 -8.14
CA GLY A 87 -10.14 6.32 -8.64
C GLY A 87 -10.01 6.29 -10.16
N LEU A 88 -9.84 5.10 -10.74
CA LEU A 88 -9.73 4.90 -12.19
C LEU A 88 -11.02 5.33 -12.92
N HIS A 89 -12.21 4.90 -12.45
CA HIS A 89 -13.49 5.27 -13.08
C HIS A 89 -13.77 6.76 -12.98
N ARG A 90 -13.48 7.37 -11.82
CA ARG A 90 -13.61 8.81 -11.65
C ARG A 90 -12.67 9.58 -12.56
N PHE A 91 -11.42 9.15 -12.69
CA PHE A 91 -10.45 9.73 -13.65
C PHE A 91 -10.98 9.63 -15.08
N ALA A 92 -11.44 8.44 -15.49
CA ALA A 92 -11.98 8.24 -16.83
C ALA A 92 -13.21 9.09 -17.13
N LEU A 93 -14.08 9.34 -16.14
CA LEU A 93 -15.21 10.27 -16.28
C LEU A 93 -14.71 11.71 -16.47
N LEU A 94 -13.74 12.16 -15.67
CA LEU A 94 -13.19 13.52 -15.76
C LEU A 94 -12.48 13.77 -17.11
N GLU A 95 -11.82 12.73 -17.64
CA GLU A 95 -11.17 12.76 -18.96
C GLU A 95 -12.16 12.55 -20.14
N GLY A 96 -13.45 12.44 -19.87
CA GLY A 96 -14.47 12.24 -20.90
C GLY A 96 -14.40 10.88 -21.63
N ARG A 97 -13.72 9.88 -21.05
CA ARG A 97 -13.55 8.54 -21.63
C ARG A 97 -14.77 7.64 -21.40
N VAL A 98 -15.55 7.94 -20.39
CA VAL A 98 -16.80 7.25 -20.04
C VAL A 98 -17.89 8.29 -19.75
N ALA A 99 -19.15 7.92 -19.95
CA ALA A 99 -20.29 8.81 -19.73
C ALA A 99 -20.73 8.88 -18.25
N ALA A 100 -20.37 7.88 -17.44
CA ALA A 100 -20.75 7.78 -16.04
C ALA A 100 -19.68 7.06 -15.22
N ASP A 101 -19.59 7.37 -13.91
CA ASP A 101 -18.75 6.66 -12.95
C ASP A 101 -19.56 5.51 -12.33
N VAL A 102 -19.46 4.33 -12.95
CA VAL A 102 -20.14 3.11 -12.51
C VAL A 102 -19.59 2.53 -11.21
N ALA A 103 -18.42 3.01 -10.75
CA ALA A 103 -17.81 2.54 -9.51
C ALA A 103 -18.16 3.43 -8.29
N ALA A 104 -18.85 4.55 -8.50
CA ALA A 104 -19.13 5.54 -7.45
C ALA A 104 -19.92 4.98 -6.26
N SER A 105 -20.92 4.13 -6.53
CA SER A 105 -21.82 3.50 -5.54
C SER A 105 -21.22 2.26 -4.88
N VAL A 106 -20.21 1.63 -5.50
CA VAL A 106 -19.62 0.38 -5.00
C VAL A 106 -18.87 0.62 -3.69
N ARG A 107 -19.31 -0.06 -2.64
CA ARG A 107 -18.74 0.07 -1.29
C ARG A 107 -17.69 -0.98 -1.04
N ALA A 108 -16.55 -0.53 -0.55
CA ALA A 108 -15.55 -1.44 0.00
C ALA A 108 -16.08 -2.07 1.30
N PRO A 109 -15.66 -3.33 1.62
CA PRO A 109 -15.97 -3.94 2.91
C PRO A 109 -15.51 -3.04 4.06
N ALA A 110 -16.39 -2.81 5.03
CA ALA A 110 -16.06 -2.01 6.20
C ALA A 110 -15.02 -2.73 7.07
N ARG A 111 -13.95 -2.03 7.42
CA ARG A 111 -12.96 -2.52 8.37
C ARG A 111 -13.40 -2.10 9.78
N PRO A 112 -13.63 -3.04 10.70
CA PRO A 112 -13.83 -2.66 12.08
C PRO A 112 -12.57 -1.93 12.60
N PRO A 113 -12.73 -0.82 13.35
CA PRO A 113 -11.59 -0.14 13.94
C PRO A 113 -10.88 -1.11 14.90
N ARG A 114 -9.62 -1.43 14.58
CA ARG A 114 -8.73 -2.17 15.48
C ARG A 114 -7.69 -1.22 16.01
N LEU A 115 -7.69 -1.00 17.31
CA LEU A 115 -6.57 -0.36 17.98
C LEU A 115 -5.34 -1.29 17.84
N PRO A 116 -4.16 -0.76 17.53
CA PRO A 116 -2.93 -1.53 17.58
C PRO A 116 -2.77 -2.14 18.98
N LYS A 117 -2.43 -3.42 19.05
CA LYS A 117 -2.00 -4.02 20.31
C LYS A 117 -0.58 -3.53 20.58
N ALA A 118 -0.42 -2.71 21.60
CA ALA A 118 0.88 -2.35 22.12
C ALA A 118 1.51 -3.57 22.78
N ILE A 119 2.80 -3.79 22.56
CA ILE A 119 3.60 -4.72 23.35
C ILE A 119 4.06 -4.02 24.63
N THR A 120 4.26 -4.79 25.70
CA THR A 120 4.73 -4.28 26.98
C THR A 120 6.22 -3.92 26.95
N VAL A 121 6.67 -3.13 27.92
CA VAL A 121 8.11 -2.80 28.07
C VAL A 121 8.94 -4.07 28.26
N ASP A 122 8.44 -5.05 29.04
CA ASP A 122 9.13 -6.32 29.27
C ASP A 122 9.28 -7.12 27.95
N GLU A 123 8.23 -7.16 27.12
CA GLU A 123 8.29 -7.81 25.81
C GLU A 123 9.27 -7.09 24.87
N VAL A 124 9.35 -5.76 24.91
CA VAL A 124 10.35 -5.00 24.15
C VAL A 124 11.75 -5.34 24.62
N THR A 125 12.00 -5.41 25.94
CA THR A 125 13.32 -5.77 26.49
C THR A 125 13.73 -7.16 26.02
N LEU A 126 12.84 -8.15 26.11
CA LEU A 126 13.11 -9.51 25.62
C LEU A 126 13.43 -9.53 24.12
N LEU A 127 12.72 -8.71 23.32
CA LEU A 127 12.97 -8.61 21.87
C LEU A 127 14.36 -8.03 21.58
N LEU A 128 14.75 -6.96 22.29
CA LEU A 128 16.05 -6.32 22.13
C LEU A 128 17.20 -7.26 22.55
N ASP A 129 17.02 -7.99 23.64
CA ASP A 129 18.00 -8.95 24.11
C ASP A 129 18.16 -10.12 23.15
N ALA A 130 17.04 -10.66 22.64
CA ALA A 130 17.08 -11.75 21.67
C ALA A 130 17.75 -11.33 20.36
N ALA A 131 17.56 -10.09 19.90
CA ALA A 131 18.18 -9.58 18.67
C ALA A 131 19.71 -9.41 18.81
N GLY A 132 20.21 -9.17 20.02
CA GLY A 132 21.64 -9.00 20.31
C GLY A 132 22.40 -10.30 20.57
N VAL A 133 21.76 -11.47 20.48
CA VAL A 133 22.41 -12.77 20.76
C VAL A 133 23.31 -13.19 19.60
N GLY A 134 24.56 -13.47 19.92
CA GLY A 134 25.58 -13.96 18.98
C GLY A 134 26.69 -12.96 18.71
N ASP A 135 27.76 -13.47 18.09
CA ASP A 135 28.95 -12.68 17.74
C ASP A 135 28.85 -12.19 16.28
N GLY A 136 29.31 -10.96 16.05
CA GLY A 136 29.45 -10.40 14.70
C GLY A 136 28.52 -9.23 14.39
N PRO A 137 28.54 -8.75 13.14
CA PRO A 137 27.86 -7.50 12.78
C PRO A 137 26.32 -7.62 12.69
N LEU A 138 25.78 -8.80 12.42
CA LEU A 138 24.34 -8.96 12.22
C LEU A 138 23.52 -8.77 13.51
N PRO A 139 23.86 -9.41 14.65
CA PRO A 139 23.20 -9.15 15.91
C PRO A 139 23.31 -7.67 16.36
N LEU A 140 24.47 -7.05 16.15
CA LEU A 140 24.66 -5.63 16.47
C LEU A 140 23.76 -4.73 15.62
N ARG A 141 23.66 -5.00 14.33
CA ARG A 141 22.79 -4.27 13.40
C ARG A 141 21.32 -4.44 13.81
N ASP A 142 20.89 -5.68 14.05
CA ASP A 142 19.48 -5.98 14.30
C ASP A 142 19.03 -5.34 15.63
N ARG A 143 19.87 -5.41 16.66
CA ARG A 143 19.62 -4.72 17.93
C ARG A 143 19.59 -3.20 17.75
N ALA A 144 20.55 -2.60 17.02
CA ALA A 144 20.60 -1.17 16.79
C ALA A 144 19.35 -0.65 16.04
N ILE A 145 18.86 -1.39 15.04
CA ILE A 145 17.63 -1.04 14.33
C ILE A 145 16.42 -1.07 15.29
N LEU A 146 16.29 -2.10 16.11
CA LEU A 146 15.17 -2.21 17.04
C LEU A 146 15.22 -1.14 18.14
N GLU A 147 16.39 -0.85 18.69
CA GLU A 147 16.60 0.23 19.67
C GLU A 147 16.27 1.60 19.07
N LEU A 148 16.70 1.85 17.81
CA LEU A 148 16.35 3.08 17.10
C LEU A 148 14.85 3.22 16.89
N LEU A 149 14.17 2.16 16.43
CA LEU A 149 12.72 2.16 16.23
C LEU A 149 11.98 2.40 17.54
N TYR A 150 12.39 1.76 18.63
CA TYR A 150 11.77 1.91 19.94
C TYR A 150 11.97 3.30 20.54
N SER A 151 13.19 3.82 20.48
CA SER A 151 13.52 5.11 21.09
C SER A 151 12.96 6.32 20.34
N THR A 152 12.81 6.22 18.99
CA THR A 152 12.42 7.35 18.16
C THR A 152 10.96 7.27 17.66
N GLY A 153 10.37 6.08 17.64
CA GLY A 153 9.08 5.84 16.97
C GLY A 153 9.16 5.97 15.44
N ALA A 154 10.36 5.90 14.88
CA ALA A 154 10.59 6.00 13.43
C ALA A 154 9.85 4.91 12.66
N ARG A 155 9.46 5.22 11.41
CA ARG A 155 8.99 4.17 10.49
C ARG A 155 10.18 3.33 10.03
N ILE A 156 9.94 2.06 9.74
CA ILE A 156 11.00 1.16 9.26
C ILE A 156 11.74 1.72 8.03
N SER A 157 11.03 2.38 7.12
CA SER A 157 11.64 3.01 5.93
C SER A 157 12.52 4.22 6.28
N GLU A 158 12.21 4.95 7.33
CA GLU A 158 13.01 6.06 7.84
C GLU A 158 14.29 5.52 8.49
N ALA A 159 14.18 4.47 9.29
CA ALA A 159 15.32 3.83 9.93
C ALA A 159 16.26 3.14 8.93
N THR A 160 15.71 2.44 7.92
CA THR A 160 16.51 1.74 6.90
C THR A 160 17.07 2.65 5.80
N GLY A 161 16.57 3.86 5.69
CA GLY A 161 17.03 4.89 4.75
C GLY A 161 18.05 5.86 5.35
N LEU A 162 18.51 5.64 6.58
CA LEU A 162 19.53 6.48 7.22
C LEU A 162 20.89 6.29 6.58
N ASP A 163 21.55 7.41 6.33
CA ASP A 163 22.98 7.47 6.01
C ASP A 163 23.80 7.77 7.27
N VAL A 164 25.11 7.51 7.22
CA VAL A 164 26.02 7.76 8.35
C VAL A 164 26.02 9.23 8.77
N ASP A 165 25.86 10.14 7.79
CA ASP A 165 25.85 11.59 8.02
C ASP A 165 24.54 12.09 8.71
N ASP A 166 23.52 11.22 8.83
CA ASP A 166 22.30 11.53 9.56
C ASP A 166 22.41 11.27 11.07
N LEU A 167 23.54 10.73 11.51
CA LEU A 167 23.83 10.40 12.90
C LEU A 167 24.84 11.39 13.50
N ASP A 168 24.47 12.05 14.59
CA ASP A 168 25.41 12.75 15.46
C ASP A 168 25.66 11.87 16.70
N LEU A 169 26.88 11.32 16.79
CA LEU A 169 27.31 10.44 17.89
C LEU A 169 28.08 11.18 18.98
N THR A 170 27.93 12.49 19.09
CA THR A 170 28.58 13.29 20.13
C THR A 170 28.17 12.78 21.51
N PRO A 171 29.15 12.41 22.40
CA PRO A 171 28.86 11.90 23.73
C PRO A 171 27.95 12.85 24.53
N GLY A 172 26.83 12.32 25.05
CA GLY A 172 25.84 13.06 25.83
C GLY A 172 24.88 13.94 25.02
N ARG A 173 25.02 14.02 23.69
CA ARG A 173 24.17 14.82 22.80
C ARG A 173 23.83 14.08 21.49
N GLY A 174 23.91 12.75 21.50
CA GLY A 174 23.60 11.96 20.30
C GLY A 174 22.24 12.31 19.71
N SER A 175 22.16 12.48 18.40
CA SER A 175 20.90 12.73 17.69
C SER A 175 20.86 12.02 16.35
N VAL A 176 19.66 11.78 15.85
CA VAL A 176 19.41 11.20 14.53
C VAL A 176 18.46 12.09 13.76
N ARG A 177 18.78 12.33 12.48
CA ARG A 177 17.90 13.04 11.56
C ARG A 177 17.09 12.04 10.75
N LEU A 178 15.78 12.02 10.97
CA LEU A 178 14.87 11.13 10.26
C LEU A 178 14.15 11.90 9.14
N PHE A 179 14.15 11.36 7.93
CA PHE A 179 13.43 11.93 6.79
C PHE A 179 12.10 11.20 6.63
N GLY A 180 11.03 11.84 7.06
CA GLY A 180 9.67 11.33 7.01
C GLY A 180 8.87 11.87 5.83
N LYS A 181 7.64 11.37 5.73
CA LYS A 181 6.63 11.85 4.80
C LYS A 181 5.85 12.98 5.50
N GLY A 182 6.21 14.22 5.25
CA GLY A 182 5.56 15.38 5.83
C GLY A 182 6.37 16.61 5.58
#